data_ef02bac8d34ad38db8a83abdf0166426
#
_entry.id   ef02bac8d34ad38db8a83abdf0166426
#
_cell.length_a   1.000
_cell.length_b   1.000
_cell.length_c   1.000
_cell.angle_alpha   90.00
_cell.angle_beta   90.00
_cell.angle_gamma   90.00
#
_symmetry.space_group_name_H-M   'P 1'
#
loop_
_entity.id
_entity.type
_entity.pdbx_description
1 polymer ?
#
loop_
_entity_poly.entity_id
_entity_poly.type
_entity_poly.pdbx_seq_one_letter_code
_entity_poly.pdbx_strand_id
1 'polypeptide(L)'
;MITLITGATSGIGEQLAIKYAEQGDTVIACGRNTQKLAKLGKHNNIETCQFDATNLQDIKAATLGYTQFDRVILNAGNCEYVDDARNFDSALFERVINVNLLSMGYCLEALLPKIVSGGQLVMVSSSVTYLPLPRSEAYGASKAGVSYLAKSLAIDLTDVDVTLVHPGFVKTPLTDKNDFPMPMAVTAEKAANYIIKGVAKRRKEVHFPYRFTLILKALRILPLSLWLKIAKGLTR
;
A
#
# COMPACT_ATOMS: atom_id res chain seq x y z
N MET A 1 -19.10 -5.67 8.01
CA MET A 1 -17.74 -6.16 8.35
C MET A 1 -16.99 -5.03 9.05
N ILE A 2 -16.04 -5.35 9.93
CA ILE A 2 -15.14 -4.35 10.55
C ILE A 2 -13.85 -4.31 9.72
N THR A 3 -13.60 -3.18 9.05
CA THR A 3 -12.46 -3.00 8.14
C THR A 3 -11.53 -1.90 8.65
N LEU A 4 -10.29 -2.25 9.03
CA LEU A 4 -9.27 -1.28 9.42
C LEU A 4 -8.39 -0.91 8.21
N ILE A 5 -8.13 0.39 8.02
CA ILE A 5 -7.34 0.91 6.88
C ILE A 5 -6.27 1.88 7.35
N THR A 6 -4.99 1.54 7.14
CA THR A 6 -3.89 2.48 7.42
C THR A 6 -3.67 3.43 6.25
N GLY A 7 -3.22 4.66 6.53
CA GLY A 7 -3.04 5.69 5.50
C GLY A 7 -4.35 6.14 4.85
N ALA A 8 -5.44 6.15 5.63
CA ALA A 8 -6.79 6.49 5.16
C ALA A 8 -7.01 8.00 4.93
N THR A 9 -6.05 8.86 5.23
CA THR A 9 -6.23 10.32 5.19
C THR A 9 -6.04 10.95 3.80
N SER A 10 -5.72 10.15 2.77
CA SER A 10 -5.59 10.63 1.38
C SER A 10 -5.54 9.48 0.37
N GLY A 11 -5.78 9.83 -0.90
CA GLY A 11 -5.53 8.96 -2.05
C GLY A 11 -6.31 7.64 -2.01
N ILE A 12 -5.60 6.52 -2.22
CA ILE A 12 -6.24 5.20 -2.29
C ILE A 12 -6.91 4.83 -0.96
N GLY A 13 -6.23 5.09 0.17
CA GLY A 13 -6.75 4.74 1.50
C GLY A 13 -8.03 5.49 1.85
N GLU A 14 -8.11 6.78 1.52
CA GLU A 14 -9.31 7.59 1.70
C GLU A 14 -10.50 7.05 0.88
N GLN A 15 -10.25 6.76 -0.39
CA GLN A 15 -11.29 6.20 -1.27
C GLN A 15 -11.73 4.79 -0.86
N LEU A 16 -10.81 3.98 -0.33
CA LEU A 16 -11.17 2.67 0.24
C LEU A 16 -12.06 2.85 1.48
N ALA A 17 -11.72 3.79 2.38
CA ALA A 17 -12.49 4.03 3.58
C ALA A 17 -13.94 4.45 3.25
N ILE A 18 -14.09 5.42 2.35
CA ILE A 18 -15.40 5.90 1.92
C ILE A 18 -16.21 4.76 1.28
N LYS A 19 -15.61 4.03 0.33
CA LYS A 19 -16.34 3.00 -0.43
C LYS A 19 -16.70 1.77 0.40
N TYR A 20 -15.88 1.34 1.35
CA TYR A 20 -16.24 0.26 2.25
C TYR A 20 -17.36 0.69 3.21
N ALA A 21 -17.33 1.93 3.71
CA ALA A 21 -18.41 2.48 4.53
C ALA A 21 -19.74 2.58 3.75
N GLU A 22 -19.71 2.99 2.47
CA GLU A 22 -20.86 2.99 1.57
C GLU A 22 -21.43 1.58 1.33
N GLN A 23 -20.59 0.53 1.41
CA GLN A 23 -21.01 -0.87 1.31
C GLN A 23 -21.55 -1.45 2.62
N GLY A 24 -21.57 -0.65 3.69
CA GLY A 24 -22.09 -1.05 4.99
C GLY A 24 -21.05 -1.65 5.95
N ASP A 25 -19.75 -1.59 5.63
CA ASP A 25 -18.70 -1.94 6.59
C ASP A 25 -18.59 -0.84 7.66
N THR A 26 -18.31 -1.23 8.92
CA THR A 26 -17.75 -0.32 9.91
C THR A 26 -16.26 -0.15 9.61
N VAL A 27 -15.85 1.05 9.21
CA VAL A 27 -14.48 1.32 8.80
C VAL A 27 -13.72 2.04 9.90
N ILE A 28 -12.58 1.48 10.31
CA ILE A 28 -11.64 2.14 11.21
C ILE A 28 -10.56 2.80 10.35
N ALA A 29 -10.73 4.11 10.11
CA ALA A 29 -9.85 4.90 9.27
C ALA A 29 -8.65 5.41 10.07
N CYS A 30 -7.44 4.92 9.75
CA CYS A 30 -6.23 5.21 10.51
C CYS A 30 -5.28 6.15 9.76
N GLY A 31 -4.65 7.07 10.52
CA GLY A 31 -3.67 8.00 9.97
C GLY A 31 -3.14 9.00 11.00
N ARG A 32 -2.20 9.86 10.60
CA ARG A 32 -1.57 10.85 11.49
C ARG A 32 -2.28 12.20 11.53
N ASN A 33 -2.93 12.57 10.42
CA ASN A 33 -3.49 13.92 10.26
C ASN A 33 -4.91 13.98 10.85
N THR A 34 -5.03 14.59 12.04
CA THR A 34 -6.28 14.73 12.80
C THR A 34 -7.36 15.49 12.03
N GLN A 35 -7.00 16.55 11.30
CA GLN A 35 -7.96 17.36 10.55
C GLN A 35 -8.57 16.56 9.39
N LYS A 36 -7.76 15.76 8.69
CA LYS A 36 -8.25 14.88 7.62
C LYS A 36 -9.07 13.73 8.17
N LEU A 37 -8.65 13.14 9.29
CA LEU A 37 -9.43 12.12 10.00
C LEU A 37 -10.79 12.69 10.43
N ALA A 38 -10.84 13.89 11.03
CA ALA A 38 -12.08 14.53 11.43
C ALA A 38 -13.04 14.79 10.26
N LYS A 39 -12.50 15.08 9.05
CA LYS A 39 -13.32 15.19 7.84
C LYS A 39 -13.88 13.83 7.43
N LEU A 40 -13.05 12.80 7.45
CA LEU A 40 -13.42 11.44 7.06
C LEU A 40 -14.44 10.83 8.03
N GLY A 41 -14.32 11.10 9.34
CA GLY A 41 -15.26 10.68 10.36
C GLY A 41 -16.64 11.33 10.29
N LYS A 42 -16.88 12.26 9.37
CA LYS A 42 -18.24 12.77 9.08
C LYS A 42 -19.05 11.83 8.19
N HIS A 43 -18.41 10.88 7.53
CA HIS A 43 -19.11 9.85 6.77
C HIS A 43 -19.71 8.81 7.71
N ASN A 44 -20.92 8.38 7.43
CA ASN A 44 -21.56 7.30 8.18
C ASN A 44 -20.69 6.03 8.11
N ASN A 45 -20.66 5.26 9.19
CA ASN A 45 -19.91 4.02 9.33
C ASN A 45 -18.37 4.19 9.29
N ILE A 46 -17.83 5.41 9.44
CA ILE A 46 -16.39 5.62 9.58
C ILE A 46 -16.06 6.09 10.98
N GLU A 47 -15.31 5.28 11.70
CA GLU A 47 -14.61 5.62 12.93
C GLU A 47 -13.17 6.02 12.61
N THR A 48 -12.61 6.96 13.37
CA THR A 48 -11.25 7.43 13.15
C THR A 48 -10.32 6.97 14.26
N CYS A 49 -9.14 6.49 13.88
CA CYS A 49 -8.12 6.03 14.81
C CYS A 49 -6.79 6.71 14.46
N GLN A 50 -6.33 7.62 15.32
CA GLN A 50 -5.10 8.35 15.10
C GLN A 50 -3.90 7.58 15.63
N PHE A 51 -2.92 7.30 14.78
CA PHE A 51 -1.59 6.83 15.17
C PHE A 51 -0.56 7.06 14.06
N ASP A 52 0.73 7.04 14.45
CA ASP A 52 1.84 6.94 13.51
C ASP A 52 2.19 5.46 13.27
N ALA A 53 2.05 5.00 12.04
CA ALA A 53 2.37 3.61 11.67
C ALA A 53 3.87 3.27 11.85
N THR A 54 4.74 4.25 12.00
CA THR A 54 6.17 4.05 12.29
C THR A 54 6.49 3.91 13.78
N ASN A 55 5.47 3.94 14.63
CA ASN A 55 5.60 3.78 16.07
C ASN A 55 4.69 2.63 16.56
N LEU A 56 5.32 1.50 16.93
CA LEU A 56 4.59 0.32 17.41
C LEU A 56 3.76 0.58 18.66
N GLN A 57 4.27 1.38 19.61
CA GLN A 57 3.55 1.66 20.86
C GLN A 57 2.31 2.52 20.60
N ASP A 58 2.42 3.46 19.66
CA ASP A 58 1.31 4.30 19.24
C ASP A 58 0.20 3.47 18.59
N ILE A 59 0.55 2.53 17.70
CA ILE A 59 -0.40 1.60 17.10
C ILE A 59 -1.10 0.77 18.18
N LYS A 60 -0.33 0.15 19.10
CA LYS A 60 -0.88 -0.69 20.18
C LYS A 60 -1.82 0.09 21.07
N ALA A 61 -1.45 1.29 21.50
CA ALA A 61 -2.27 2.16 22.34
C ALA A 61 -3.57 2.57 21.64
N ALA A 62 -3.47 3.05 20.40
CA ALA A 62 -4.61 3.51 19.63
C ALA A 62 -5.60 2.38 19.27
N THR A 63 -5.10 1.15 19.16
CA THR A 63 -5.93 -0.01 18.78
C THR A 63 -6.30 -0.92 19.94
N LEU A 64 -6.02 -0.53 21.18
CA LEU A 64 -6.26 -1.35 22.38
C LEU A 64 -7.72 -1.76 22.54
N GLY A 65 -8.66 -0.85 22.25
CA GLY A 65 -10.10 -1.07 22.39
C GLY A 65 -10.72 -1.96 21.30
N TYR A 66 -10.00 -2.24 20.22
CA TYR A 66 -10.51 -3.11 19.15
C TYR A 66 -10.06 -4.55 19.40
N THR A 67 -11.01 -5.46 19.48
CA THR A 67 -10.77 -6.89 19.78
C THR A 67 -10.64 -7.73 18.52
N GLN A 68 -11.33 -7.36 17.42
CA GLN A 68 -11.39 -8.14 16.20
C GLN A 68 -11.59 -7.28 14.95
N PHE A 69 -11.07 -7.76 13.81
CA PHE A 69 -11.27 -7.20 12.49
C PHE A 69 -11.62 -8.30 11.49
N ASP A 70 -12.59 -8.06 10.61
CA ASP A 70 -12.84 -8.93 9.46
C ASP A 70 -11.82 -8.68 8.35
N ARG A 71 -11.30 -7.43 8.27
CA ARG A 71 -10.33 -7.03 7.25
C ARG A 71 -9.38 -5.96 7.78
N VAL A 72 -8.10 -6.17 7.50
CA VAL A 72 -7.05 -5.17 7.75
C VAL A 72 -6.37 -4.83 6.42
N ILE A 73 -6.33 -3.53 6.07
CA ILE A 73 -5.70 -3.01 4.85
C ILE A 73 -4.51 -2.15 5.23
N LEU A 74 -3.31 -2.67 5.02
CA LEU A 74 -2.05 -1.98 5.23
C LEU A 74 -1.69 -1.21 3.95
N ASN A 75 -2.11 0.07 3.89
CA ASN A 75 -1.96 0.94 2.73
C ASN A 75 -1.01 2.12 2.98
N ALA A 76 -0.73 2.46 4.23
CA ALA A 76 0.18 3.57 4.55
C ALA A 76 1.51 3.45 3.82
N GLY A 77 2.02 4.58 3.30
CA GLY A 77 3.29 4.60 2.60
C GLY A 77 3.63 5.99 2.08
N ASN A 78 4.91 6.17 1.73
CA ASN A 78 5.43 7.35 1.04
C ASN A 78 6.21 6.94 -0.21
N CYS A 79 6.57 7.94 -1.02
CA CYS A 79 7.47 7.78 -2.15
C CYS A 79 8.41 8.97 -2.21
N GLU A 80 9.70 8.71 -2.12
CA GLU A 80 10.78 9.65 -2.37
C GLU A 80 11.71 9.05 -3.41
N TYR A 81 12.33 9.90 -4.24
CA TYR A 81 13.19 9.47 -5.35
C TYR A 81 14.64 9.81 -5.05
N VAL A 82 15.56 8.92 -5.43
CA VAL A 82 16.99 9.18 -5.38
C VAL A 82 17.39 9.84 -6.70
N ASP A 83 17.66 11.16 -6.65
CA ASP A 83 17.95 11.93 -7.86
C ASP A 83 19.36 11.72 -8.36
N ASP A 84 20.32 11.52 -7.43
CA ASP A 84 21.71 11.21 -7.75
C ASP A 84 22.17 9.95 -7.01
N ALA A 85 22.25 8.84 -7.74
CA ALA A 85 22.69 7.57 -7.17
C ALA A 85 24.16 7.56 -6.70
N ARG A 86 25.00 8.50 -7.15
CA ARG A 86 26.39 8.64 -6.66
C ARG A 86 26.45 9.34 -5.33
N ASN A 87 25.57 10.31 -5.10
CA ASN A 87 25.39 11.01 -3.84
C ASN A 87 24.20 10.42 -3.08
N PHE A 88 24.27 9.13 -2.80
CA PHE A 88 23.18 8.36 -2.21
C PHE A 88 22.80 8.92 -0.83
N ASP A 89 21.55 9.38 -0.68
CA ASP A 89 21.01 9.88 0.57
C ASP A 89 20.48 8.71 1.44
N SER A 90 21.30 8.27 2.41
CA SER A 90 20.94 7.23 3.35
C SER A 90 19.77 7.61 4.27
N ALA A 91 19.62 8.90 4.59
CA ALA A 91 18.51 9.38 5.42
C ALA A 91 17.18 9.32 4.67
N LEU A 92 17.17 9.64 3.36
CA LEU A 92 16.02 9.41 2.49
C LEU A 92 15.69 7.91 2.44
N PHE A 93 16.69 7.07 2.23
CA PHE A 93 16.51 5.62 2.18
C PHE A 93 15.89 5.10 3.48
N GLU A 94 16.42 5.48 4.62
CA GLU A 94 15.90 5.11 5.94
C GLU A 94 14.44 5.56 6.14
N ARG A 95 14.11 6.81 5.80
CA ARG A 95 12.74 7.33 5.89
C ARG A 95 11.75 6.50 5.07
N VAL A 96 12.12 6.14 3.83
CA VAL A 96 11.26 5.37 2.92
C VAL A 96 11.10 3.93 3.41
N ILE A 97 12.19 3.28 3.84
CA ILE A 97 12.15 1.93 4.41
C ILE A 97 11.30 1.91 5.69
N ASN A 98 11.50 2.87 6.58
CA ASN A 98 10.75 2.95 7.84
C ASN A 98 9.25 3.09 7.58
N VAL A 99 8.85 4.04 6.73
CA VAL A 99 7.43 4.28 6.45
C VAL A 99 6.78 3.17 5.65
N ASN A 100 7.48 2.54 4.69
CA ASN A 100 6.86 1.57 3.78
C ASN A 100 7.00 0.12 4.21
N LEU A 101 8.08 -0.23 4.92
CA LEU A 101 8.40 -1.63 5.24
C LEU A 101 8.38 -1.92 6.74
N LEU A 102 9.11 -1.14 7.55
CA LEU A 102 9.13 -1.39 9.01
C LEU A 102 7.75 -1.16 9.62
N SER A 103 7.04 -0.11 9.18
CA SER A 103 5.66 0.14 9.61
C SER A 103 4.71 -1.05 9.32
N MET A 104 4.93 -1.79 8.22
CA MET A 104 4.16 -3.02 7.95
C MET A 104 4.39 -4.06 9.04
N GLY A 105 5.65 -4.27 9.46
CA GLY A 105 5.98 -5.18 10.56
C GLY A 105 5.31 -4.76 11.87
N TYR A 106 5.35 -3.47 12.22
CA TYR A 106 4.69 -2.96 13.42
C TYR A 106 3.16 -3.11 13.37
N CYS A 107 2.56 -2.81 12.22
CA CYS A 107 1.13 -3.04 12.03
C CYS A 107 0.76 -4.53 12.11
N LEU A 108 1.57 -5.43 11.55
CA LEU A 108 1.36 -6.88 11.64
C LEU A 108 1.42 -7.35 13.08
N GLU A 109 2.44 -6.92 13.86
CA GLU A 109 2.53 -7.28 15.29
C GLU A 109 1.30 -6.86 16.09
N ALA A 110 0.77 -5.66 15.83
CA ALA A 110 -0.35 -5.11 16.60
C ALA A 110 -1.73 -5.59 16.12
N LEU A 111 -1.90 -5.86 14.83
CA LEU A 111 -3.21 -6.03 14.21
C LEU A 111 -3.48 -7.46 13.70
N LEU A 112 -2.44 -8.19 13.26
CA LEU A 112 -2.63 -9.55 12.72
C LEU A 112 -3.31 -10.51 13.72
N PRO A 113 -2.95 -10.52 15.04
CA PRO A 113 -3.62 -11.37 16.02
C PRO A 113 -5.11 -11.04 16.23
N LYS A 114 -5.57 -9.88 15.74
CA LYS A 114 -6.96 -9.43 15.86
C LYS A 114 -7.78 -9.71 14.60
N ILE A 115 -7.18 -10.25 13.55
CA ILE A 115 -7.94 -10.66 12.36
C ILE A 115 -8.65 -11.97 12.68
N VAL A 116 -9.96 -12.00 12.49
CA VAL A 116 -10.75 -13.21 12.74
C VAL A 116 -10.37 -14.34 11.77
N SER A 117 -10.58 -15.58 12.17
CA SER A 117 -10.45 -16.72 11.25
C SER A 117 -11.39 -16.56 10.06
N GLY A 118 -10.91 -16.81 8.83
CA GLY A 118 -11.60 -16.46 7.59
C GLY A 118 -11.55 -14.99 7.21
N GLY A 119 -10.86 -14.15 7.99
CA GLY A 119 -10.66 -12.72 7.71
C GLY A 119 -9.66 -12.45 6.58
N GLN A 120 -9.37 -11.18 6.34
CA GLN A 120 -8.56 -10.74 5.20
C GLN A 120 -7.46 -9.76 5.62
N LEU A 121 -6.23 -10.03 5.19
CA LEU A 121 -5.09 -9.12 5.26
C LEU A 121 -4.77 -8.61 3.86
N VAL A 122 -4.85 -7.31 3.63
CA VAL A 122 -4.54 -6.67 2.34
C VAL A 122 -3.30 -5.81 2.49
N MET A 123 -2.25 -6.10 1.70
CA MET A 123 -0.98 -5.37 1.77
C MET A 123 -0.72 -4.64 0.45
N VAL A 124 -0.59 -3.30 0.53
CA VAL A 124 -0.41 -2.45 -0.66
C VAL A 124 1.06 -2.24 -0.96
N SER A 125 1.53 -2.92 -2.01
CA SER A 125 2.85 -2.79 -2.61
C SER A 125 2.81 -1.79 -3.79
N SER A 126 3.45 -2.12 -4.91
CA SER A 126 3.50 -1.33 -6.14
C SER A 126 3.92 -2.18 -7.33
N SER A 127 3.52 -1.79 -8.53
CA SER A 127 4.03 -2.37 -9.78
C SER A 127 5.51 -2.10 -10.04
N VAL A 128 6.14 -1.17 -9.31
CA VAL A 128 7.60 -0.94 -9.34
C VAL A 128 8.40 -2.21 -9.01
N THR A 129 7.78 -3.15 -8.29
CA THR A 129 8.41 -4.43 -7.93
C THR A 129 8.53 -5.42 -9.08
N TYR A 130 7.87 -5.17 -10.21
CA TYR A 130 8.00 -6.05 -11.38
C TYR A 130 9.32 -5.86 -12.11
N LEU A 131 9.82 -4.61 -12.16
CA LEU A 131 11.07 -4.24 -12.82
C LEU A 131 11.74 -3.09 -12.06
N PRO A 132 13.07 -3.07 -11.90
CA PRO A 132 13.76 -1.92 -11.34
C PRO A 132 13.61 -0.72 -12.29
N LEU A 133 13.16 0.41 -11.73
CA LEU A 133 12.98 1.66 -12.46
C LEU A 133 14.01 2.70 -11.97
N PRO A 134 14.40 3.65 -12.82
CA PRO A 134 15.27 4.75 -12.40
C PRO A 134 14.72 5.52 -11.19
N ARG A 135 15.62 6.04 -10.36
CA ARG A 135 15.33 6.87 -9.17
C ARG A 135 14.49 6.16 -8.09
N SER A 136 14.21 4.87 -8.24
CA SER A 136 13.30 4.12 -7.34
C SER A 136 14.02 3.19 -6.36
N GLU A 137 15.30 3.45 -6.07
CA GLU A 137 16.14 2.61 -5.23
C GLU A 137 15.52 2.37 -3.85
N ALA A 138 15.14 3.45 -3.15
CA ALA A 138 14.51 3.37 -1.84
C ALA A 138 13.07 2.84 -1.91
N TYR A 139 12.26 3.45 -2.79
CA TYR A 139 10.86 3.07 -2.94
C TYR A 139 10.71 1.64 -3.47
N GLY A 140 11.45 1.30 -4.53
CA GLY A 140 11.44 -0.04 -5.12
C GLY A 140 11.87 -1.12 -4.14
N ALA A 141 12.98 -0.90 -3.39
CA ALA A 141 13.45 -1.81 -2.36
C ALA A 141 12.39 -2.01 -1.26
N SER A 142 11.78 -0.91 -0.76
CA SER A 142 10.75 -0.98 0.26
C SER A 142 9.53 -1.80 -0.19
N LYS A 143 9.04 -1.57 -1.41
CA LYS A 143 7.86 -2.26 -1.95
C LYS A 143 8.17 -3.71 -2.37
N ALA A 144 9.41 -4.01 -2.77
CA ALA A 144 9.87 -5.40 -2.96
C ALA A 144 9.85 -6.16 -1.63
N GLY A 145 10.32 -5.54 -0.53
CA GLY A 145 10.23 -6.11 0.82
C GLY A 145 8.79 -6.39 1.24
N VAL A 146 7.86 -5.44 1.03
CA VAL A 146 6.42 -5.65 1.28
C VAL A 146 5.87 -6.82 0.46
N SER A 147 6.27 -6.92 -0.82
CA SER A 147 5.79 -8.01 -1.69
C SER A 147 6.31 -9.37 -1.26
N TYR A 148 7.55 -9.45 -0.79
CA TYR A 148 8.13 -10.68 -0.25
C TYR A 148 7.42 -11.08 1.05
N LEU A 149 7.28 -10.14 1.98
CA LEU A 149 6.62 -10.34 3.27
C LEU A 149 5.18 -10.85 3.10
N ALA A 150 4.39 -10.20 2.22
CA ALA A 150 3.01 -10.62 1.96
C ALA A 150 2.92 -12.04 1.38
N LYS A 151 3.86 -12.42 0.50
CA LYS A 151 3.90 -13.78 -0.07
C LYS A 151 4.27 -14.84 0.96
N SER A 152 5.24 -14.54 1.86
CA SER A 152 5.60 -15.44 2.96
C SER A 152 4.42 -15.63 3.92
N LEU A 153 3.76 -14.53 4.33
CA LEU A 153 2.57 -14.62 5.17
C LEU A 153 1.44 -15.41 4.51
N ALA A 154 1.27 -15.32 3.19
CA ALA A 154 0.25 -16.10 2.47
C ALA A 154 0.54 -17.60 2.44
N ILE A 155 1.77 -18.04 2.73
CA ILE A 155 2.15 -19.45 2.90
C ILE A 155 1.84 -19.91 4.32
N ASP A 156 2.20 -19.08 5.32
CA ASP A 156 2.15 -19.47 6.72
C ASP A 156 0.73 -19.32 7.34
N LEU A 157 -0.03 -18.31 6.88
CA LEU A 157 -1.39 -18.06 7.37
C LEU A 157 -2.41 -18.91 6.62
N THR A 158 -2.95 -19.91 7.31
CA THR A 158 -3.94 -20.85 6.73
C THR A 158 -5.38 -20.41 6.95
N ASP A 159 -5.61 -19.54 7.93
CA ASP A 159 -6.92 -19.08 8.37
C ASP A 159 -7.20 -17.59 8.03
N VAL A 160 -6.24 -16.89 7.46
CA VAL A 160 -6.39 -15.49 6.99
C VAL A 160 -6.02 -15.39 5.52
N ASP A 161 -6.91 -14.82 4.71
CA ASP A 161 -6.62 -14.59 3.30
C ASP A 161 -5.73 -13.37 3.09
N VAL A 162 -4.51 -13.60 2.61
CA VAL A 162 -3.58 -12.51 2.27
C VAL A 162 -3.75 -12.11 0.82
N THR A 163 -4.03 -10.82 0.58
CA THR A 163 -4.10 -10.20 -0.75
C THR A 163 -2.97 -9.19 -0.92
N LEU A 164 -2.09 -9.43 -1.88
CA LEU A 164 -1.03 -8.49 -2.27
C LEU A 164 -1.52 -7.59 -3.40
N VAL A 165 -1.42 -6.27 -3.23
CA VAL A 165 -1.89 -5.28 -4.22
C VAL A 165 -0.70 -4.59 -4.87
N HIS A 166 -0.69 -4.55 -6.21
CA HIS A 166 0.31 -3.86 -7.03
C HIS A 166 -0.34 -2.74 -7.86
N PRO A 167 -0.52 -1.54 -7.30
CA PRO A 167 -0.95 -0.39 -8.09
C PRO A 167 0.14 0.00 -9.10
N GLY A 168 -0.27 0.39 -10.32
CA GLY A 168 0.55 1.21 -11.19
C GLY A 168 0.47 2.68 -10.78
N PHE A 169 0.52 3.60 -11.73
CA PHE A 169 0.37 5.02 -11.43
C PHE A 169 -1.07 5.36 -11.04
N VAL A 170 -1.21 6.03 -9.89
CA VAL A 170 -2.49 6.49 -9.35
C VAL A 170 -2.38 7.97 -9.02
N LYS A 171 -3.28 8.78 -9.56
CA LYS A 171 -3.36 10.23 -9.28
C LYS A 171 -3.76 10.44 -7.83
N THR A 172 -2.82 10.90 -7.01
CA THR A 172 -2.97 11.12 -5.57
C THR A 172 -2.01 12.22 -5.12
N PRO A 173 -2.21 12.83 -3.95
CA PRO A 173 -1.24 13.79 -3.41
C PRO A 173 0.20 13.25 -3.31
N LEU A 174 0.37 11.93 -3.23
CA LEU A 174 1.69 11.30 -3.23
C LEU A 174 2.40 11.42 -4.59
N THR A 175 1.65 11.36 -5.68
CA THR A 175 2.16 11.37 -7.06
C THR A 175 2.07 12.75 -7.73
N ASP A 176 1.43 13.73 -7.10
CA ASP A 176 1.29 15.09 -7.67
C ASP A 176 2.64 15.82 -7.83
N LYS A 177 3.64 15.37 -7.06
CA LYS A 177 5.02 15.88 -7.13
C LYS A 177 5.93 15.12 -8.12
N ASN A 178 5.39 14.17 -8.87
CA ASN A 178 6.16 13.45 -9.87
C ASN A 178 6.46 14.37 -11.07
N ASP A 179 7.72 14.46 -11.46
CA ASP A 179 8.26 15.26 -12.56
C ASP A 179 8.45 14.47 -13.86
N PHE A 180 7.88 13.28 -13.93
CA PHE A 180 7.98 12.37 -15.07
C PHE A 180 6.61 11.86 -15.53
N PRO A 181 6.49 11.38 -16.78
CA PRO A 181 5.24 10.86 -17.29
C PRO A 181 4.70 9.66 -16.50
N MET A 182 3.42 9.67 -16.22
CA MET A 182 2.70 8.58 -15.55
C MET A 182 1.75 7.88 -16.55
N PRO A 183 2.26 6.97 -17.41
CA PRO A 183 1.44 6.35 -18.43
C PRO A 183 0.32 5.52 -17.80
N MET A 184 -0.88 5.61 -18.41
CA MET A 184 -2.07 4.88 -17.97
C MET A 184 -2.46 5.13 -16.51
N ALA A 185 -2.13 6.30 -15.93
CA ALA A 185 -2.52 6.63 -14.56
C ALA A 185 -4.04 6.55 -14.36
N VAL A 186 -4.46 5.99 -13.25
CA VAL A 186 -5.88 5.91 -12.85
C VAL A 186 -6.15 6.86 -11.68
N THR A 187 -7.42 7.20 -11.46
CA THR A 187 -7.82 7.97 -10.26
C THR A 187 -7.76 7.10 -9.01
N ALA A 188 -7.64 7.72 -7.84
CA ALA A 188 -7.69 7.01 -6.55
C ALA A 188 -8.99 6.22 -6.38
N GLU A 189 -10.10 6.76 -6.86
CA GLU A 189 -11.40 6.11 -6.87
C GLU A 189 -11.42 4.82 -7.71
N LYS A 190 -10.88 4.87 -8.94
CA LYS A 190 -10.75 3.66 -9.78
C LYS A 190 -9.82 2.63 -9.14
N ALA A 191 -8.73 3.08 -8.52
CA ALA A 191 -7.80 2.21 -7.79
C ALA A 191 -8.52 1.48 -6.65
N ALA A 192 -9.29 2.19 -5.81
CA ALA A 192 -10.09 1.60 -4.75
C ALA A 192 -11.08 0.55 -5.30
N ASN A 193 -11.76 0.85 -6.41
CA ASN A 193 -12.68 -0.10 -7.05
C ASN A 193 -11.97 -1.40 -7.52
N TYR A 194 -10.73 -1.31 -8.06
CA TYR A 194 -9.96 -2.51 -8.41
C TYR A 194 -9.61 -3.34 -7.18
N ILE A 195 -9.19 -2.68 -6.09
CA ILE A 195 -8.82 -3.34 -4.84
C ILE A 195 -10.05 -4.04 -4.24
N ILE A 196 -11.17 -3.33 -4.06
CA ILE A 196 -12.41 -3.86 -3.49
C ILE A 196 -12.89 -5.09 -4.28
N LYS A 197 -12.93 -5.00 -5.62
CA LYS A 197 -13.33 -6.14 -6.47
C LYS A 197 -12.39 -7.34 -6.34
N GLY A 198 -11.10 -7.10 -6.18
CA GLY A 198 -10.12 -8.18 -6.00
C GLY A 198 -10.22 -8.84 -4.64
N VAL A 199 -10.35 -8.02 -3.59
CA VAL A 199 -10.50 -8.46 -2.19
C VAL A 199 -11.81 -9.23 -1.98
N ALA A 200 -12.93 -8.75 -2.55
CA ALA A 200 -14.21 -9.46 -2.51
C ALA A 200 -14.14 -10.87 -3.15
N LYS A 201 -13.25 -11.05 -4.14
CA LYS A 201 -12.99 -12.36 -4.78
C LYS A 201 -11.87 -13.15 -4.12
N ARG A 202 -11.37 -12.72 -2.98
CA ARG A 202 -10.25 -13.34 -2.24
C ARG A 202 -9.01 -13.62 -3.11
N ARG A 203 -8.72 -12.70 -4.07
CA ARG A 203 -7.56 -12.87 -4.97
C ARG A 203 -6.27 -12.72 -4.18
N LYS A 204 -5.32 -13.63 -4.43
CA LYS A 204 -3.98 -13.56 -3.80
C LYS A 204 -3.16 -12.37 -4.32
N GLU A 205 -3.40 -11.94 -5.57
CA GLU A 205 -2.78 -10.76 -6.18
C GLU A 205 -3.83 -9.90 -6.88
N VAL A 206 -3.76 -8.59 -6.66
CA VAL A 206 -4.52 -7.56 -7.37
C VAL A 206 -3.55 -6.57 -7.99
N HIS A 207 -3.58 -6.39 -9.31
CA HIS A 207 -2.74 -5.42 -10.00
C HIS A 207 -3.54 -4.59 -10.98
N PHE A 208 -3.22 -3.32 -11.14
CA PHE A 208 -3.94 -2.42 -12.06
C PHE A 208 -3.10 -1.18 -12.40
N PRO A 209 -3.42 -0.50 -13.54
CA PRO A 209 -4.33 -0.93 -14.60
C PRO A 209 -3.75 -2.15 -15.36
N TYR A 210 -4.60 -3.11 -15.70
CA TYR A 210 -4.15 -4.41 -16.23
C TYR A 210 -3.21 -4.30 -17.44
N ARG A 211 -3.52 -3.41 -18.39
CA ARG A 211 -2.67 -3.23 -19.59
C ARG A 211 -1.24 -2.83 -19.22
N PHE A 212 -1.08 -1.86 -18.33
CA PHE A 212 0.23 -1.39 -17.87
C PHE A 212 1.00 -2.48 -17.11
N THR A 213 0.34 -3.10 -16.14
CA THR A 213 0.98 -4.09 -15.27
C THR A 213 1.29 -5.39 -16.01
N LEU A 214 0.50 -5.80 -17.01
CA LEU A 214 0.81 -6.95 -17.86
C LEU A 214 2.03 -6.70 -18.76
N ILE A 215 2.18 -5.46 -19.29
CA ILE A 215 3.39 -5.08 -20.03
C ILE A 215 4.62 -5.21 -19.11
N LEU A 216 4.58 -4.68 -17.89
CA LEU A 216 5.69 -4.81 -16.93
C LEU A 216 5.99 -6.28 -16.59
N LYS A 217 4.96 -7.11 -16.39
CA LYS A 217 5.11 -8.55 -16.14
C LYS A 217 5.74 -9.27 -17.33
N ALA A 218 5.37 -8.92 -18.57
CA ALA A 218 5.99 -9.46 -19.77
C ALA A 218 7.46 -9.03 -19.89
N LEU A 219 7.75 -7.75 -19.69
CA LEU A 219 9.12 -7.23 -19.71
C LEU A 219 10.02 -7.85 -18.63
N ARG A 220 9.47 -8.30 -17.51
CA ARG A 220 10.20 -9.00 -16.44
C ARG A 220 10.86 -10.31 -16.93
N ILE A 221 10.38 -10.89 -18.03
CA ILE A 221 10.95 -12.13 -18.59
C ILE A 221 12.28 -11.85 -19.31
N LEU A 222 12.54 -10.60 -19.68
CA LEU A 222 13.79 -10.21 -20.32
C LEU A 222 15.00 -10.46 -19.40
N PRO A 223 16.14 -10.86 -19.97
CA PRO A 223 17.41 -10.86 -19.24
C PRO A 223 17.67 -9.48 -18.61
N LEU A 224 18.17 -9.46 -17.38
CA LEU A 224 18.43 -8.23 -16.65
C LEU A 224 19.31 -7.25 -17.45
N SER A 225 20.34 -7.77 -18.14
CA SER A 225 21.24 -6.95 -18.95
C SER A 225 20.53 -6.19 -20.08
N LEU A 226 19.52 -6.80 -20.69
CA LEU A 226 18.71 -6.16 -21.72
C LEU A 226 17.79 -5.10 -21.12
N TRP A 227 17.12 -5.44 -20.00
CA TRP A 227 16.28 -4.46 -19.29
C TRP A 227 17.07 -3.23 -18.86
N LEU A 228 18.28 -3.41 -18.28
CA LEU A 228 19.10 -2.28 -17.85
C LEU A 228 19.50 -1.34 -19.00
N LYS A 229 19.71 -1.87 -20.23
CA LYS A 229 19.93 -1.03 -21.42
C LYS A 229 18.70 -0.19 -21.77
N ILE A 230 17.51 -0.81 -21.74
CA ILE A 230 16.23 -0.12 -21.99
C ILE A 230 15.97 0.93 -20.91
N ALA A 231 16.11 0.56 -19.64
CA ALA A 231 15.81 1.43 -18.50
C ALA A 231 16.71 2.68 -18.47
N LYS A 232 17.99 2.58 -18.86
CA LYS A 232 18.88 3.75 -19.01
C LYS A 232 18.38 4.76 -20.04
N GLY A 233 17.60 4.33 -21.03
CA GLY A 233 16.96 5.22 -22.00
C GLY A 233 15.74 5.98 -21.44
N LEU A 234 15.18 5.54 -20.32
CA LEU A 234 14.03 6.21 -19.67
C LEU A 234 14.44 7.40 -18.78
N THR A 235 15.74 7.57 -18.52
CA THR A 235 16.32 8.64 -17.67
C THR A 235 16.78 9.85 -18.46
N ARG A 236 16.58 9.89 -19.80
CA ARG A 236 17.02 11.00 -20.67
C ARG A 236 15.85 11.82 -21.17
#